data_dc79f25057ddc699f6c5870c3a9a69aa
#
_entry.id   dc79f25057ddc699f6c5870c3a9a69aa
#
_cell.length_a   1.000
_cell.length_b   1.000
_cell.length_c   1.000
_cell.angle_alpha   90.00
_cell.angle_beta   90.00
_cell.angle_gamma   90.00
#
_symmetry.space_group_name_H-M   'P 1'
#
loop_
_entity.id
_entity.type
_entity.pdbx_description
1 polymer ?
#
loop_
_entity_poly.entity_id
_entity_poly.type
_entity_poly.pdbx_seq_one_letter_code
_entity_poly.pdbx_strand_id
1 'polypeptide(L)'
;WADATIDHVSIDWYPPLTDWRGGDGGVDAATFGSAADPAYLAAGVAGGDGFDWFYASEADRAGQVRTPIVDGAHGEDWVFRPKDLKGWWSNRHHDRPGGVRSAVSTAWIPGMKPVRLSEFGCAAVDRGGNAPNLFQDPKSSESSLPPGSTGARDDAVQRAALEAVLGHYATSENNPVSAVYGGRMLEAA
;
A
#
# COMPACT_ATOMS: atom_id res chain seq x y z
N TRP A 1 -8.27 11.67 13.85
CA TRP A 1 -7.02 11.09 14.35
C TRP A 1 -6.31 12.01 15.37
N ALA A 2 -6.50 13.32 15.31
CA ALA A 2 -5.78 14.31 16.12
C ALA A 2 -6.30 14.45 17.56
N ASP A 3 -7.41 13.82 17.93
CA ASP A 3 -7.97 13.89 19.28
C ASP A 3 -6.99 13.32 20.33
N ALA A 4 -6.85 14.01 21.45
CA ALA A 4 -5.89 13.64 22.51
C ALA A 4 -6.22 12.30 23.19
N THR A 5 -7.44 11.79 23.06
CA THR A 5 -7.87 10.49 23.60
C THR A 5 -7.47 9.31 22.71
N ILE A 6 -6.97 9.57 21.50
CA ILE A 6 -6.49 8.55 20.56
C ILE A 6 -4.98 8.40 20.73
N ASP A 7 -4.50 7.23 21.10
CA ASP A 7 -3.07 6.97 21.33
C ASP A 7 -2.31 6.68 20.04
N HIS A 8 -2.92 5.97 19.08
CA HIS A 8 -2.30 5.57 17.83
C HIS A 8 -3.33 5.47 16.69
N VAL A 9 -2.83 5.44 15.45
CA VAL A 9 -3.64 5.18 14.25
C VAL A 9 -3.45 3.73 13.85
N SER A 10 -4.52 2.93 13.84
CA SER A 10 -4.50 1.55 13.34
C SER A 10 -4.99 1.48 11.91
N ILE A 11 -4.34 0.65 11.11
CA ILE A 11 -4.64 0.46 9.68
C ILE A 11 -4.60 -1.04 9.36
N ASP A 12 -5.67 -1.55 8.74
CA ASP A 12 -5.67 -2.82 8.02
C ASP A 12 -5.08 -2.54 6.63
N TRP A 13 -3.87 -3.03 6.40
CA TRP A 13 -3.06 -2.56 5.29
C TRP A 13 -2.80 -3.68 4.27
N TYR A 14 -3.60 -3.71 3.22
CA TYR A 14 -3.59 -4.71 2.15
C TYR A 14 -3.42 -4.09 0.75
N PRO A 15 -2.42 -3.25 0.52
CA PRO A 15 -2.24 -2.65 -0.80
C PRO A 15 -1.73 -3.68 -1.82
N PRO A 16 -2.05 -3.52 -3.10
CA PRO A 16 -1.44 -4.31 -4.16
C PRO A 16 0.08 -4.20 -4.13
N LEU A 17 0.78 -5.34 -4.11
CA LEU A 17 2.26 -5.41 -4.13
C LEU A 17 2.79 -5.84 -5.49
N THR A 18 1.94 -6.45 -6.33
CA THR A 18 2.28 -6.93 -7.66
C THR A 18 1.13 -6.66 -8.63
N ASP A 19 1.43 -6.71 -9.92
CA ASP A 19 0.44 -6.68 -11.01
C ASP A 19 0.80 -7.73 -12.07
N TRP A 20 1.12 -8.94 -11.59
CA TRP A 20 1.57 -10.04 -12.42
C TRP A 20 0.43 -10.59 -13.29
N ARG A 21 0.63 -10.58 -14.63
CA ARG A 21 -0.39 -10.94 -15.60
C ARG A 21 -0.08 -12.29 -16.27
N GLY A 22 -1.12 -13.09 -16.47
CA GLY A 22 -1.06 -14.33 -17.26
C GLY A 22 0.12 -15.24 -16.96
N GLY A 23 0.49 -16.10 -17.93
CA GLY A 23 1.64 -16.99 -17.83
C GLY A 23 2.97 -16.28 -18.15
N ASP A 24 2.93 -15.17 -18.85
CA ASP A 24 4.09 -14.38 -19.28
C ASP A 24 4.43 -13.22 -18.33
N GLY A 25 3.58 -12.96 -17.31
CA GLY A 25 3.81 -11.93 -16.29
C GLY A 25 3.48 -10.50 -16.72
N GLY A 26 3.15 -10.26 -17.98
CA GLY A 26 2.87 -8.93 -18.51
C GLY A 26 4.10 -8.02 -18.56
N VAL A 27 3.91 -6.70 -18.40
CA VAL A 27 5.02 -5.72 -18.50
C VAL A 27 6.09 -5.91 -17.42
N ASP A 28 5.72 -6.43 -16.25
CA ASP A 28 6.63 -6.58 -15.12
C ASP A 28 7.59 -7.78 -15.30
N ALA A 29 7.27 -8.74 -16.18
CA ALA A 29 8.14 -9.87 -16.50
C ALA A 29 9.46 -9.45 -17.19
N ALA A 30 9.51 -8.23 -17.73
CA ALA A 30 10.77 -7.68 -18.25
C ALA A 30 11.80 -7.41 -17.13
N THR A 31 11.35 -7.29 -15.89
CA THR A 31 12.20 -6.93 -14.74
C THR A 31 12.27 -8.04 -13.69
N PHE A 32 11.17 -8.76 -13.45
CA PHE A 32 11.04 -9.73 -12.36
C PHE A 32 10.81 -11.16 -12.88
N GLY A 33 11.30 -12.13 -12.13
CA GLY A 33 11.27 -13.54 -12.55
C GLY A 33 9.93 -14.24 -12.33
N SER A 34 9.11 -13.79 -11.38
CA SER A 34 7.81 -14.40 -11.04
C SER A 34 6.95 -13.51 -10.17
N ALA A 35 5.69 -13.88 -9.97
CA ALA A 35 4.79 -13.21 -9.02
C ALA A 35 5.26 -13.32 -7.56
N ALA A 36 6.08 -14.32 -7.24
CA ALA A 36 6.66 -14.54 -5.91
C ALA A 36 8.09 -14.00 -5.78
N ASP A 37 8.59 -13.26 -6.78
CA ASP A 37 9.94 -12.70 -6.73
C ASP A 37 10.04 -11.70 -5.56
N PRO A 38 10.94 -11.91 -4.58
CA PRO A 38 11.08 -11.03 -3.43
C PRO A 38 11.40 -9.57 -3.82
N ALA A 39 12.18 -9.37 -4.88
CA ALA A 39 12.50 -8.03 -5.37
C ALA A 39 11.26 -7.33 -5.96
N TYR A 40 10.38 -8.07 -6.62
CA TYR A 40 9.12 -7.55 -7.14
C TYR A 40 8.19 -7.08 -6.01
N LEU A 41 7.98 -7.93 -4.99
CA LEU A 41 7.16 -7.59 -3.85
C LEU A 41 7.72 -6.41 -3.06
N ALA A 42 9.05 -6.36 -2.87
CA ALA A 42 9.71 -5.22 -2.24
C ALA A 42 9.55 -3.92 -3.06
N ALA A 43 9.71 -3.98 -4.38
CA ALA A 43 9.44 -2.85 -5.27
C ALA A 43 7.97 -2.41 -5.21
N GLY A 44 7.05 -3.36 -5.05
CA GLY A 44 5.63 -3.09 -4.89
C GLY A 44 5.27 -2.37 -3.58
N VAL A 45 6.01 -2.56 -2.49
CA VAL A 45 5.85 -1.77 -1.26
C VAL A 45 6.31 -0.33 -1.47
N ALA A 46 7.46 -0.15 -2.12
CA ALA A 46 8.06 1.15 -2.39
C ALA A 46 7.45 1.90 -3.57
N GLY A 47 6.64 1.23 -4.38
CA GLY A 47 6.01 1.79 -5.57
C GLY A 47 4.74 1.02 -5.93
N GLY A 48 4.39 0.96 -7.23
CA GLY A 48 3.30 0.15 -7.74
C GLY A 48 1.91 0.78 -7.60
N ASP A 49 0.87 -0.01 -7.88
CA ASP A 49 -0.51 0.47 -7.93
C ASP A 49 -0.91 1.13 -6.61
N GLY A 50 -1.43 2.35 -6.70
CA GLY A 50 -1.85 3.16 -5.56
C GLY A 50 -0.70 3.79 -4.76
N PHE A 51 0.59 3.60 -5.16
CA PHE A 51 1.70 4.34 -4.56
C PHE A 51 2.23 5.44 -5.50
N ASP A 52 2.69 5.11 -6.67
CA ASP A 52 3.22 6.07 -7.63
C ASP A 52 2.49 6.09 -8.99
N TRP A 53 1.59 5.13 -9.25
CA TRP A 53 0.76 5.07 -10.44
C TRP A 53 -0.61 4.44 -10.16
N PHE A 54 -1.53 4.61 -11.09
CA PHE A 54 -2.86 4.00 -11.10
C PHE A 54 -3.31 3.69 -12.52
N TYR A 55 -4.38 2.92 -12.69
CA TYR A 55 -5.05 2.73 -13.98
C TYR A 55 -6.21 3.71 -14.14
N ALA A 56 -6.14 4.59 -15.14
CA ALA A 56 -7.15 5.61 -15.39
C ALA A 56 -8.46 5.03 -15.96
N SER A 57 -8.40 3.82 -16.55
CA SER A 57 -9.56 3.12 -17.10
C SER A 57 -9.37 1.60 -17.08
N GLU A 58 -10.45 0.85 -17.30
CA GLU A 58 -10.36 -0.62 -17.46
C GLU A 58 -9.57 -1.02 -18.73
N ALA A 59 -9.58 -0.20 -19.76
CA ALA A 59 -8.76 -0.44 -20.96
C ALA A 59 -7.26 -0.28 -20.62
N ASP A 60 -6.90 0.73 -19.84
CA ASP A 60 -5.53 0.91 -19.35
C ASP A 60 -5.10 -0.24 -18.46
N ARG A 61 -5.99 -0.71 -17.59
CA ARG A 61 -5.74 -1.89 -16.73
C ARG A 61 -5.51 -3.14 -17.59
N ALA A 62 -6.32 -3.37 -18.61
CA ALA A 62 -6.14 -4.50 -19.51
C ALA A 62 -4.82 -4.43 -20.29
N GLY A 63 -4.43 -3.22 -20.70
CA GLY A 63 -3.19 -2.97 -21.45
C GLY A 63 -1.97 -2.71 -20.57
N GLN A 64 -2.11 -2.70 -19.23
CA GLN A 64 -1.08 -2.28 -18.25
C GLN A 64 -0.48 -0.90 -18.57
N VAL A 65 -1.32 0.05 -19.01
CA VAL A 65 -0.94 1.45 -19.25
C VAL A 65 -1.06 2.23 -17.93
N ARG A 66 0.05 2.48 -17.29
CA ARG A 66 0.14 3.07 -15.95
C ARG A 66 0.19 4.59 -16.01
N THR A 67 -0.68 5.26 -15.24
CA THR A 67 -0.72 6.72 -15.13
C THR A 67 -0.09 7.13 -13.80
N PRO A 68 0.92 8.03 -13.79
CA PRO A 68 1.51 8.53 -12.56
C PRO A 68 0.50 9.24 -11.65
N ILE A 69 0.61 9.01 -10.33
CA ILE A 69 -0.15 9.76 -9.33
C ILE A 69 0.63 11.04 -9.01
N VAL A 70 0.09 12.18 -9.42
CA VAL A 70 0.67 13.49 -9.17
C VAL A 70 -0.40 14.51 -8.78
N ASP A 71 -0.11 15.35 -7.80
CA ASP A 71 -0.93 16.52 -7.45
C ASP A 71 -0.25 17.79 -7.96
N GLY A 72 -0.54 18.16 -9.18
CA GLY A 72 0.01 19.35 -9.81
C GLY A 72 -0.47 20.67 -9.19
N ALA A 73 -1.51 20.65 -8.36
CA ALA A 73 -2.09 21.84 -7.75
C ALA A 73 -1.40 22.22 -6.43
N HIS A 74 -1.07 21.22 -5.60
CA HIS A 74 -0.57 21.45 -4.24
C HIS A 74 0.70 20.68 -3.91
N GLY A 75 1.15 19.76 -4.80
CA GLY A 75 2.30 18.88 -4.55
C GLY A 75 2.05 17.88 -3.41
N GLU A 76 0.80 17.55 -3.16
CA GLU A 76 0.37 16.63 -2.10
C GLU A 76 0.01 15.25 -2.68
N ASP A 77 0.90 14.67 -3.49
CA ASP A 77 0.69 13.38 -4.17
C ASP A 77 0.29 12.27 -3.19
N TRP A 78 0.85 12.31 -1.98
CA TRP A 78 0.58 11.36 -0.90
C TRP A 78 -0.91 11.26 -0.51
N VAL A 79 -1.71 12.30 -0.77
CA VAL A 79 -3.17 12.30 -0.52
C VAL A 79 -3.89 11.26 -1.38
N PHE A 80 -3.36 11.01 -2.57
CA PHE A 80 -3.92 10.10 -3.57
C PHE A 80 -3.21 8.74 -3.59
N ARG A 81 -2.26 8.52 -2.67
CA ARG A 81 -1.41 7.34 -2.56
C ARG A 81 -1.72 6.55 -1.29
N PRO A 82 -2.67 5.60 -1.31
CA PRO A 82 -3.09 4.86 -0.12
C PRO A 82 -1.97 4.05 0.54
N LYS A 83 -0.89 3.79 -0.18
CA LYS A 83 0.30 3.09 0.32
C LYS A 83 1.33 4.01 0.96
N ASP A 84 1.23 5.32 0.77
CA ASP A 84 2.20 6.29 1.28
C ASP A 84 1.93 6.68 2.74
N LEU A 85 2.11 5.72 3.64
CA LEU A 85 1.93 5.93 5.07
C LEU A 85 2.88 7.03 5.59
N LYS A 86 4.11 7.07 5.08
CA LYS A 86 5.09 8.08 5.47
C LYS A 86 4.66 9.48 5.03
N GLY A 87 4.20 9.63 3.80
CA GLY A 87 3.66 10.91 3.31
C GLY A 87 2.45 11.35 4.10
N TRP A 88 1.50 10.44 4.35
CA TRP A 88 0.33 10.74 5.19
C TRP A 88 0.76 11.17 6.61
N TRP A 89 1.66 10.46 7.24
CA TRP A 89 2.10 10.72 8.61
C TRP A 89 2.92 11.99 8.76
N SER A 90 3.75 12.33 7.76
CA SER A 90 4.75 13.41 7.83
C SER A 90 4.23 14.78 7.40
N ASN A 91 3.01 14.86 6.86
CA ASN A 91 2.48 16.09 6.31
C ASN A 91 1.27 16.63 7.10
N ARG A 92 0.97 17.91 6.94
CA ARG A 92 -0.28 18.50 7.43
C ARG A 92 -1.44 18.06 6.55
N HIS A 93 -2.57 17.77 7.18
CA HIS A 93 -3.76 17.36 6.47
C HIS A 93 -4.69 18.55 6.20
N HIS A 94 -5.36 18.53 5.08
CA HIS A 94 -6.37 19.49 4.70
C HIS A 94 -7.64 18.78 4.26
N ASP A 95 -8.78 19.21 4.77
CA ASP A 95 -10.07 18.70 4.29
C ASP A 95 -10.27 19.07 2.82
N ARG A 96 -10.96 18.20 2.08
CA ARG A 96 -11.21 18.36 0.64
C ARG A 96 -12.71 18.16 0.31
N PRO A 97 -13.61 19.00 0.90
CA PRO A 97 -15.05 18.90 0.62
C PRO A 97 -15.29 19.15 -0.88
N GLY A 98 -16.02 18.22 -1.52
CA GLY A 98 -16.26 18.28 -2.97
C GLY A 98 -14.99 18.25 -3.83
N GLY A 99 -13.88 17.72 -3.31
CA GLY A 99 -12.59 17.65 -4.02
C GLY A 99 -11.74 18.93 -3.92
N VAL A 100 -12.25 19.97 -3.25
CA VAL A 100 -11.54 21.26 -3.12
C VAL A 100 -10.75 21.29 -1.81
N ARG A 101 -9.43 21.48 -1.91
CA ARG A 101 -8.55 21.57 -0.74
C ARG A 101 -8.84 22.81 0.10
N SER A 102 -9.12 22.62 1.38
CA SER A 102 -9.26 23.71 2.36
C SER A 102 -7.94 24.47 2.54
N ALA A 103 -8.01 25.80 2.64
CA ALA A 103 -6.84 26.62 2.96
C ALA A 103 -6.33 26.38 4.40
N VAL A 104 -7.23 25.98 5.30
CA VAL A 104 -6.92 25.71 6.71
C VAL A 104 -6.62 24.23 6.89
N SER A 105 -5.49 23.92 7.53
CA SER A 105 -5.15 22.54 7.89
C SER A 105 -6.06 22.02 9.01
N THR A 106 -6.23 20.71 9.07
CA THR A 106 -6.87 20.02 10.19
C THR A 106 -6.02 20.14 11.46
N ALA A 107 -6.50 19.58 12.56
CA ALA A 107 -5.75 19.52 13.82
C ALA A 107 -4.58 18.53 13.82
N TRP A 108 -4.38 17.77 12.73
CA TRP A 108 -3.24 16.84 12.61
C TRP A 108 -1.92 17.61 12.60
N ILE A 109 -1.03 17.23 13.49
CA ILE A 109 0.37 17.69 13.51
C ILE A 109 1.23 16.56 12.92
N PRO A 110 2.11 16.84 11.94
CA PRO A 110 3.00 15.84 11.37
C PRO A 110 3.74 15.02 12.44
N GLY A 111 3.63 13.71 12.33
CA GLY A 111 4.27 12.81 13.26
C GLY A 111 3.72 12.79 14.69
N MET A 112 2.49 13.26 14.92
CA MET A 112 1.97 13.41 16.28
C MET A 112 1.62 12.11 16.99
N LYS A 113 1.40 11.02 16.25
CA LYS A 113 1.01 9.72 16.81
C LYS A 113 1.64 8.58 16.02
N PRO A 114 1.91 7.45 16.68
CA PRO A 114 2.37 6.26 15.98
C PRO A 114 1.26 5.63 15.12
N VAL A 115 1.68 4.93 14.09
CA VAL A 115 0.84 4.08 13.25
C VAL A 115 1.07 2.62 13.63
N ARG A 116 0.02 1.81 13.61
CA ARG A 116 0.07 0.35 13.76
C ARG A 116 -0.58 -0.30 12.56
N LEU A 117 0.06 -1.28 11.98
CA LEU A 117 -0.58 -2.19 11.04
C LEU A 117 -1.31 -3.24 11.86
N SER A 118 -2.64 -3.08 12.01
CA SER A 118 -3.48 -4.05 12.71
C SER A 118 -3.58 -5.35 11.93
N GLU A 119 -3.57 -5.25 10.62
CA GLU A 119 -3.55 -6.39 9.70
C GLU A 119 -2.70 -6.05 8.47
N PHE A 120 -1.93 -7.02 7.96
CA PHE A 120 -1.23 -6.93 6.68
C PHE A 120 -0.81 -8.31 6.19
N GLY A 121 -0.47 -8.42 4.91
CA GLY A 121 -0.07 -9.66 4.27
C GLY A 121 -0.90 -9.95 3.04
N CYS A 122 -0.96 -11.20 2.61
CA CYS A 122 -1.81 -11.67 1.51
C CYS A 122 -2.16 -13.15 1.68
N ALA A 123 -3.13 -13.62 0.91
CA ALA A 123 -3.44 -15.04 0.84
C ALA A 123 -2.25 -15.84 0.30
N ALA A 124 -2.03 -17.05 0.84
CA ALA A 124 -0.99 -17.99 0.37
C ALA A 124 -1.43 -18.72 -0.91
N VAL A 125 -1.75 -17.94 -1.94
CA VAL A 125 -2.15 -18.44 -3.26
C VAL A 125 -1.33 -17.78 -4.36
N ASP A 126 -1.26 -18.41 -5.51
CA ASP A 126 -0.60 -17.85 -6.68
C ASP A 126 -1.12 -16.42 -6.93
N ARG A 127 -0.19 -15.49 -7.16
CA ARG A 127 -0.50 -14.05 -7.36
C ARG A 127 -1.23 -13.37 -6.19
N GLY A 128 -1.10 -13.89 -4.97
CA GLY A 128 -1.68 -13.27 -3.77
C GLY A 128 -1.30 -11.80 -3.59
N GLY A 129 -0.13 -11.39 -4.04
CA GLY A 129 0.33 -10.01 -4.03
C GLY A 129 -0.42 -9.05 -4.98
N ASN A 130 -1.18 -9.54 -5.97
CA ASN A 130 -1.93 -8.68 -6.90
C ASN A 130 -3.10 -7.96 -6.21
N ALA A 131 -3.71 -8.60 -5.22
CA ALA A 131 -4.78 -8.00 -4.41
C ALA A 131 -4.77 -8.68 -3.02
N PRO A 132 -3.90 -8.23 -2.11
CA PRO A 132 -3.68 -8.85 -0.82
C PRO A 132 -4.92 -8.99 0.07
N ASN A 133 -5.90 -8.11 -0.11
CA ASN A 133 -7.18 -8.14 0.59
C ASN A 133 -8.16 -9.21 0.08
N LEU A 134 -7.87 -9.86 -1.05
CA LEU A 134 -8.74 -10.88 -1.62
C LEU A 134 -8.30 -12.29 -1.22
N PHE A 135 -9.22 -13.06 -0.67
CA PHE A 135 -9.03 -14.46 -0.32
C PHE A 135 -10.35 -15.22 -0.40
N GLN A 136 -10.27 -16.53 -0.53
CA GLN A 136 -11.46 -17.38 -0.53
C GLN A 136 -11.92 -17.66 0.90
N ASP A 137 -13.11 -17.19 1.23
CA ASP A 137 -13.85 -17.55 2.43
C ASP A 137 -15.27 -17.97 2.06
N PRO A 138 -15.60 -19.26 2.14
CA PRO A 138 -16.93 -19.75 1.78
C PRO A 138 -18.09 -19.13 2.60
N LYS A 139 -17.79 -18.43 3.67
CA LYS A 139 -18.78 -17.78 4.55
C LYS A 139 -18.94 -16.28 4.24
N SER A 140 -18.07 -15.71 3.39
CA SER A 140 -18.10 -14.31 3.04
C SER A 140 -18.73 -14.07 1.68
N SER A 141 -19.59 -13.06 1.57
CA SER A 141 -20.10 -12.57 0.29
C SER A 141 -19.01 -11.89 -0.57
N GLU A 142 -17.88 -11.53 0.03
CA GLU A 142 -16.74 -10.90 -0.63
C GLU A 142 -15.64 -11.91 -1.01
N SER A 143 -15.94 -13.22 -0.83
CA SER A 143 -15.02 -14.30 -1.18
C SER A 143 -14.60 -14.22 -2.65
N SER A 144 -13.31 -14.05 -2.90
CA SER A 144 -12.75 -13.91 -4.25
C SER A 144 -11.31 -14.38 -4.30
N LEU A 145 -10.80 -14.63 -5.49
CA LEU A 145 -9.37 -14.83 -5.73
C LEU A 145 -8.71 -13.53 -6.18
N PRO A 146 -7.43 -13.33 -5.85
CA PRO A 146 -6.65 -12.24 -6.45
C PRO A 146 -6.70 -12.29 -7.98
N PRO A 147 -6.67 -11.14 -8.66
CA PRO A 147 -6.73 -11.08 -10.13
C PRO A 147 -5.70 -12.00 -10.78
N GLY A 148 -6.19 -12.87 -11.67
CA GLY A 148 -5.40 -13.86 -12.38
C GLY A 148 -4.96 -15.09 -11.58
N SER A 149 -5.25 -15.17 -10.27
CA SER A 149 -4.96 -16.35 -9.46
C SER A 149 -5.83 -17.54 -9.87
N THR A 150 -5.27 -18.73 -9.80
CA THR A 150 -5.98 -20.00 -9.96
C THR A 150 -6.45 -20.58 -8.63
N GLY A 151 -6.04 -19.96 -7.51
CA GLY A 151 -6.23 -20.47 -6.15
C GLY A 151 -5.23 -21.56 -5.77
N ALA A 152 -4.24 -21.85 -6.60
CA ALA A 152 -3.19 -22.78 -6.26
C ALA A 152 -2.37 -22.25 -5.07
N ARG A 153 -2.08 -23.13 -4.10
CA ARG A 153 -1.29 -22.77 -2.92
C ARG A 153 0.10 -22.26 -3.31
N ASP A 154 0.49 -21.11 -2.77
CA ASP A 154 1.80 -20.50 -2.95
C ASP A 154 2.26 -19.80 -1.65
N ASP A 155 2.92 -20.57 -0.78
CA ASP A 155 3.47 -20.03 0.48
C ASP A 155 4.64 -19.08 0.24
N ALA A 156 5.30 -19.15 -0.92
CA ALA A 156 6.43 -18.27 -1.26
C ALA A 156 5.96 -16.83 -1.49
N VAL A 157 4.84 -16.62 -2.17
CA VAL A 157 4.22 -15.31 -2.36
C VAL A 157 3.88 -14.68 -1.01
N GLN A 158 3.22 -15.42 -0.11
CA GLN A 158 2.85 -14.88 1.20
C GLN A 158 4.07 -14.51 2.03
N ARG A 159 5.08 -15.38 2.07
CA ARG A 159 6.33 -15.10 2.77
C ARG A 159 7.02 -13.88 2.22
N ALA A 160 7.19 -13.79 0.90
CA ALA A 160 7.87 -12.68 0.26
C ALA A 160 7.11 -11.35 0.48
N ALA A 161 5.76 -11.37 0.51
CA ALA A 161 4.96 -10.19 0.83
C ALA A 161 5.20 -9.71 2.27
N LEU A 162 5.21 -10.62 3.25
CA LEU A 162 5.49 -10.27 4.65
C LEU A 162 6.92 -9.73 4.81
N GLU A 163 7.92 -10.40 4.23
CA GLU A 163 9.32 -9.99 4.26
C GLU A 163 9.54 -8.63 3.58
N ALA A 164 8.84 -8.36 2.48
CA ALA A 164 8.90 -7.08 1.78
C ALA A 164 8.40 -5.92 2.67
N VAL A 165 7.25 -6.08 3.31
CA VAL A 165 6.67 -5.06 4.20
C VAL A 165 7.57 -4.83 5.41
N LEU A 166 7.96 -5.90 6.09
CA LEU A 166 8.84 -5.82 7.27
C LEU A 166 10.19 -5.20 6.92
N GLY A 167 10.80 -5.62 5.80
CA GLY A 167 12.08 -5.09 5.33
C GLY A 167 12.00 -3.61 4.95
N HIS A 168 10.91 -3.18 4.30
CA HIS A 168 10.70 -1.78 3.94
C HIS A 168 10.69 -0.87 5.18
N TYR A 169 9.91 -1.23 6.19
CA TYR A 169 9.78 -0.42 7.41
C TYR A 169 10.87 -0.69 8.47
N ALA A 170 11.78 -1.61 8.25
CA ALA A 170 12.95 -1.80 9.11
C ALA A 170 13.95 -0.63 8.99
N THR A 171 13.95 0.09 7.87
CA THR A 171 14.86 1.21 7.62
C THR A 171 14.37 2.50 8.28
N SER A 172 15.29 3.34 8.75
CA SER A 172 14.96 4.65 9.32
C SER A 172 14.44 5.64 8.27
N GLU A 173 14.74 5.41 7.00
CA GLU A 173 14.23 6.21 5.90
C GLU A 173 12.72 6.03 5.74
N ASN A 174 12.22 4.79 5.78
CA ASN A 174 10.81 4.47 5.56
C ASN A 174 9.99 4.44 6.86
N ASN A 175 10.67 4.36 8.01
CA ASN A 175 10.07 4.38 9.35
C ASN A 175 10.77 5.43 10.22
N PRO A 176 10.55 6.72 9.96
CA PRO A 176 11.23 7.80 10.66
C PRO A 176 10.82 7.91 12.13
N VAL A 177 11.67 8.58 12.91
CA VAL A 177 11.40 8.90 14.32
C VAL A 177 10.62 10.20 14.40
N SER A 178 9.57 10.20 15.24
CA SER A 178 8.77 11.38 15.54
C SER A 178 9.55 12.41 16.35
N ALA A 179 9.49 13.67 15.95
CA ALA A 179 9.96 14.79 16.76
C ALA A 179 8.98 15.16 17.90
N VAL A 180 7.76 14.59 17.88
CA VAL A 180 6.71 14.92 18.86
C VAL A 180 6.74 13.96 20.05
N TYR A 181 6.81 12.65 19.80
CA TYR A 181 6.79 11.63 20.86
C TYR A 181 8.08 10.79 20.97
N GLY A 182 9.06 10.99 20.07
CA GLY A 182 10.37 10.33 20.11
C GLY A 182 10.40 8.86 19.69
N GLY A 183 9.25 8.26 19.35
CA GLY A 183 9.16 6.90 18.84
C GLY A 183 9.13 6.86 17.30
N ARG A 184 9.21 5.66 16.72
CA ARG A 184 9.10 5.48 15.27
C ARG A 184 7.67 5.66 14.77
N MET A 185 7.50 6.00 13.49
CA MET A 185 6.20 6.12 12.84
C MET A 185 5.39 4.82 12.96
N LEU A 186 5.94 3.70 12.51
CA LEU A 186 5.38 2.37 12.76
C LEU A 186 6.02 1.79 14.02
N GLU A 187 5.17 1.48 15.00
CA GLU A 187 5.59 0.75 16.18
C GLU A 187 5.87 -0.71 15.79
N ALA A 188 6.94 -1.27 16.33
CA ALA A 188 7.16 -2.71 16.26
C ALA A 188 6.05 -3.44 17.02
N ALA A 189 5.48 -4.47 16.38
CA ALA A 189 4.52 -5.36 17.04
C ALA A 189 5.17 -6.16 18.14
#